data_fbf82e9ad3a10783d5ffe6114f91c2ce
#
_entry.id   fbf82e9ad3a10783d5ffe6114f91c2ce
#
_cell.length_a   1.000
_cell.length_b   1.000
_cell.length_c   1.000
_cell.angle_alpha   90.00
_cell.angle_beta   90.00
_cell.angle_gamma   90.00
#
_symmetry.space_group_name_H-M   'P 1'
#
loop_
_entity.id
_entity.type
_entity.pdbx_description
1 polymer ?
#
loop_
_entity_poly.entity_id
_entity_poly.type
_entity_poly.pdbx_seq_one_letter_code
_entity_poly.pdbx_strand_id
1 'polypeptide(L)'
;MKLRRASLLSLVAAVAAIMLVAPSSALAAPPTSAVEVSPTTVQRGQTFTVKQTVYNADATSTIEGGKATLYGKESSLPGIVDLVSCPGAFACDMLGGSIRGGVGTVTPGQSKTVLFTFRVKDDAPLGNVTLQHQFVGDNYSFEILDGPVLTVTGAQSAADLGVTLTASPRGILTSAVEYTVKVTNSGPGTASGIRVASTLGNGLRFTGSSTCSNPSGTKVVNCDISSLASGTSATAKFSVAAGLLALGPVKTTAKFTQSSVADPNAANNTASSTCTAITGLLLTC
;
A
#
# COMPACT_ATOMS: atom_id res chain seq x y z
N MET A 1 62.49 8.34 -89.64
CA MET A 1 61.70 9.34 -88.93
C MET A 1 61.22 8.72 -87.61
N LYS A 2 61.50 9.36 -86.49
CA LYS A 2 61.62 8.69 -85.17
C LYS A 2 60.26 8.52 -84.47
N LEU A 3 59.93 7.24 -84.09
CA LEU A 3 58.84 6.90 -83.18
C LEU A 3 59.28 7.21 -81.74
N ARG A 4 58.47 7.91 -81.04
CA ARG A 4 58.60 8.07 -79.56
C ARG A 4 57.56 7.16 -78.89
N ARG A 5 58.08 6.27 -78.08
CA ARG A 5 57.27 5.39 -77.20
C ARG A 5 56.77 6.20 -76.01
N ALA A 6 55.45 6.18 -75.68
CA ALA A 6 54.87 6.72 -74.46
C ALA A 6 54.73 5.53 -73.51
N SER A 7 55.34 5.72 -72.33
CA SER A 7 55.26 4.79 -71.20
C SER A 7 53.98 5.05 -70.38
N LEU A 8 53.12 4.01 -70.26
CA LEU A 8 51.99 4.07 -69.29
C LEU A 8 52.53 3.79 -67.89
N LEU A 9 52.44 4.75 -66.98
CA LEU A 9 52.57 4.51 -65.56
C LEU A 9 51.23 4.04 -64.98
N SER A 10 51.24 2.83 -64.50
CA SER A 10 50.13 2.27 -63.73
C SER A 10 50.13 2.83 -62.31
N LEU A 11 49.13 3.64 -61.94
CA LEU A 11 48.94 4.12 -60.57
C LEU A 11 48.12 3.08 -59.81
N VAL A 12 48.75 2.31 -58.92
CA VAL A 12 48.08 1.43 -57.97
C VAL A 12 47.62 2.29 -56.76
N ALA A 13 46.31 2.59 -56.65
CA ALA A 13 45.75 3.22 -55.49
C ALA A 13 45.52 2.17 -54.42
N ALA A 14 46.32 2.18 -53.38
CA ALA A 14 46.08 1.40 -52.14
C ALA A 14 45.00 2.07 -51.33
N VAL A 15 43.80 1.47 -51.32
CA VAL A 15 42.73 1.85 -50.40
C VAL A 15 43.01 1.27 -49.01
N ALA A 16 43.56 2.09 -48.13
CA ALA A 16 43.65 1.74 -46.71
C ALA A 16 42.27 1.80 -46.06
N ALA A 17 41.65 0.64 -45.81
CA ALA A 17 40.42 0.53 -45.02
C ALA A 17 40.77 0.85 -43.54
N ILE A 18 40.48 2.06 -43.11
CA ILE A 18 40.49 2.44 -41.68
C ILE A 18 39.27 1.78 -41.05
N MET A 19 39.45 0.64 -40.39
CA MET A 19 38.45 0.11 -39.47
C MET A 19 38.34 1.05 -38.29
N LEU A 20 37.28 1.88 -38.26
CA LEU A 20 36.83 2.55 -37.03
C LEU A 20 36.33 1.45 -36.10
N VAL A 21 37.18 1.02 -35.16
CA VAL A 21 36.73 0.29 -33.99
C VAL A 21 35.97 1.31 -33.14
N ALA A 22 34.64 1.28 -33.19
CA ALA A 22 33.82 2.02 -32.28
C ALA A 22 34.20 1.57 -30.85
N PRO A 23 34.48 2.51 -29.92
CA PRO A 23 34.70 2.11 -28.54
C PRO A 23 33.43 1.40 -28.05
N SER A 24 33.56 0.11 -27.72
CA SER A 24 32.52 -0.58 -26.98
C SER A 24 32.33 0.21 -25.70
N SER A 25 31.15 0.81 -25.52
CA SER A 25 30.74 1.38 -24.23
C SER A 25 30.83 0.24 -23.23
N ALA A 26 31.90 0.22 -22.45
CA ALA A 26 31.99 -0.69 -21.32
C ALA A 26 30.82 -0.37 -20.41
N LEU A 27 29.85 -1.29 -20.33
CA LEU A 27 28.79 -1.20 -19.34
C LEU A 27 29.50 -1.10 -17.97
N ALA A 28 29.18 -0.07 -17.23
CA ALA A 28 29.71 0.09 -15.87
C ALA A 28 29.43 -1.20 -15.09
N ALA A 29 30.44 -1.71 -14.39
CA ALA A 29 30.24 -2.87 -13.54
C ALA A 29 29.09 -2.61 -12.57
N PRO A 30 28.21 -3.58 -12.32
CA PRO A 30 27.15 -3.41 -11.34
C PRO A 30 27.74 -3.07 -9.96
N PRO A 31 27.05 -2.27 -9.15
CA PRO A 31 27.53 -1.94 -7.81
C PRO A 31 27.64 -3.22 -6.98
N THR A 32 28.64 -3.27 -6.09
CA THR A 32 28.90 -4.44 -5.22
C THR A 32 27.75 -4.73 -4.27
N SER A 33 26.92 -3.74 -3.98
CA SER A 33 25.68 -3.87 -3.24
C SER A 33 24.66 -2.87 -3.77
N ALA A 34 23.39 -3.31 -3.90
CA ALA A 34 22.26 -2.46 -4.27
C ALA A 34 21.05 -2.84 -3.43
N VAL A 35 20.22 -1.85 -3.09
CA VAL A 35 18.99 -2.06 -2.31
C VAL A 35 17.79 -1.39 -2.93
N GLU A 36 16.64 -2.06 -2.80
CA GLU A 36 15.31 -1.57 -3.14
C GLU A 36 14.41 -1.71 -1.91
N VAL A 37 13.61 -0.68 -1.60
CA VAL A 37 12.70 -0.67 -0.44
C VAL A 37 11.26 -0.53 -0.92
N SER A 38 10.36 -1.32 -0.35
CA SER A 38 8.92 -1.23 -0.70
C SER A 38 8.04 -1.61 0.50
N PRO A 39 7.08 -0.73 0.87
CA PRO A 39 6.98 0.68 0.53
C PRO A 39 8.08 1.52 1.23
N THR A 40 8.33 2.75 0.75
CA THR A 40 9.30 3.68 1.35
C THR A 40 8.72 4.51 2.50
N THR A 41 7.40 4.54 2.66
CA THR A 41 6.70 5.16 3.79
C THR A 41 5.93 4.07 4.54
N VAL A 42 6.22 3.91 5.84
CA VAL A 42 5.67 2.81 6.65
C VAL A 42 5.25 3.35 8.02
N GLN A 43 4.11 2.91 8.49
CA GLN A 43 3.64 3.26 9.84
C GLN A 43 4.26 2.32 10.88
N ARG A 44 4.36 2.80 12.13
CA ARG A 44 4.68 1.93 13.28
C ARG A 44 3.77 0.70 13.28
N GLY A 45 4.35 -0.46 13.55
CA GLY A 45 3.63 -1.73 13.56
C GLY A 45 3.42 -2.38 12.19
N GLN A 46 3.63 -1.69 11.08
CA GLN A 46 3.49 -2.24 9.73
C GLN A 46 4.78 -2.87 9.21
N THR A 47 4.65 -3.66 8.16
CA THR A 47 5.77 -4.34 7.51
C THR A 47 6.15 -3.68 6.20
N PHE A 48 7.44 -3.80 5.85
CA PHE A 48 8.01 -3.43 4.56
C PHE A 48 9.11 -4.41 4.15
N THR A 49 9.55 -4.33 2.91
CA THR A 49 10.60 -5.21 2.40
C THR A 49 11.81 -4.40 1.92
N VAL A 50 12.99 -4.98 2.13
CA VAL A 50 14.25 -4.50 1.56
C VAL A 50 14.86 -5.64 0.77
N LYS A 51 14.94 -5.46 -0.55
CA LYS A 51 15.64 -6.39 -1.44
C LYS A 51 17.08 -5.89 -1.57
N GLN A 52 18.05 -6.66 -1.07
CA GLN A 52 19.47 -6.37 -1.24
C GLN A 52 20.09 -7.39 -2.20
N THR A 53 20.72 -6.89 -3.25
CA THR A 53 21.52 -7.69 -4.17
C THR A 53 22.98 -7.36 -3.96
N VAL A 54 23.80 -8.38 -3.69
CA VAL A 54 25.25 -8.27 -3.58
C VAL A 54 25.91 -8.89 -4.80
N TYR A 55 27.01 -8.30 -5.26
CA TYR A 55 27.72 -8.70 -6.46
C TYR A 55 29.22 -8.77 -6.22
N ASN A 56 29.84 -9.87 -6.64
CA ASN A 56 31.30 -10.01 -6.62
C ASN A 56 31.90 -9.43 -7.91
N ALA A 57 32.42 -8.21 -7.83
CA ALA A 57 33.05 -7.53 -8.96
C ALA A 57 34.49 -7.95 -9.21
N ASP A 58 35.12 -8.76 -8.33
CA ASP A 58 36.47 -9.27 -8.56
C ASP A 58 36.47 -10.25 -9.73
N ALA A 59 37.51 -10.19 -10.56
CA ALA A 59 37.59 -11.02 -11.75
C ALA A 59 38.10 -12.46 -11.44
N THR A 60 38.76 -12.65 -10.32
CA THR A 60 39.52 -13.86 -9.98
C THR A 60 39.26 -14.43 -8.60
N SER A 61 38.93 -13.57 -7.63
CA SER A 61 38.82 -13.94 -6.23
C SER A 61 37.39 -14.27 -5.84
N THR A 62 37.17 -15.40 -5.22
CA THR A 62 35.92 -15.79 -4.59
C THR A 62 35.76 -15.11 -3.24
N ILE A 63 34.59 -14.57 -2.95
CA ILE A 63 34.27 -14.02 -1.62
C ILE A 63 33.67 -15.13 -0.78
N GLU A 64 34.32 -15.42 0.35
CA GLU A 64 33.89 -16.43 1.31
C GLU A 64 33.07 -15.81 2.44
N GLY A 65 32.13 -16.56 3.01
CA GLY A 65 31.32 -16.11 4.15
C GLY A 65 30.53 -14.84 3.87
N GLY A 66 30.13 -14.62 2.62
CA GLY A 66 29.46 -13.39 2.17
C GLY A 66 28.18 -13.09 2.97
N LYS A 67 27.97 -11.81 3.28
CA LYS A 67 26.81 -11.28 4.01
C LYS A 67 26.29 -10.02 3.33
N ALA A 68 25.02 -10.00 3.03
CA ALA A 68 24.25 -8.81 2.72
C ALA A 68 23.92 -8.09 4.03
N THR A 69 24.42 -6.87 4.22
CA THR A 69 24.34 -6.17 5.51
C THR A 69 23.63 -4.84 5.35
N LEU A 70 22.68 -4.57 6.26
CA LEU A 70 21.87 -3.35 6.30
C LEU A 70 22.12 -2.59 7.61
N TYR A 71 22.17 -1.26 7.51
CA TYR A 71 22.34 -0.33 8.64
C TYR A 71 21.31 0.79 8.54
N GLY A 72 21.08 1.50 9.64
CA GLY A 72 20.49 2.83 9.62
C GLY A 72 21.60 3.88 9.72
N LYS A 73 21.61 4.87 8.84
CA LYS A 73 22.53 5.99 8.94
C LYS A 73 22.24 6.77 10.20
N GLU A 74 23.27 6.99 11.03
CA GLU A 74 23.17 7.70 12.30
C GLU A 74 22.22 7.07 13.33
N SER A 75 21.76 5.83 13.10
CA SER A 75 20.82 5.12 13.96
C SER A 75 21.07 3.62 13.95
N SER A 76 20.64 2.92 15.00
CA SER A 76 20.65 1.46 15.04
C SER A 76 19.43 0.92 14.30
N LEU A 77 19.61 0.24 13.18
CA LEU A 77 18.50 -0.38 12.43
C LEU A 77 17.70 -1.37 13.30
N PRO A 78 18.32 -2.26 14.11
CA PRO A 78 17.62 -3.11 15.08
C PRO A 78 16.84 -2.33 16.15
N GLY A 79 17.14 -1.07 16.39
CA GLY A 79 16.38 -0.19 17.27
C GLY A 79 15.06 0.30 16.66
N ILE A 80 14.94 0.24 15.34
CA ILE A 80 13.80 0.77 14.59
C ILE A 80 12.89 -0.34 14.11
N VAL A 81 13.44 -1.50 13.73
CA VAL A 81 12.70 -2.59 13.10
C VAL A 81 12.98 -3.93 13.77
N ASP A 82 12.02 -4.84 13.66
CA ASP A 82 12.18 -6.27 13.91
C ASP A 82 12.29 -7.00 12.58
N LEU A 83 13.21 -7.97 12.50
CA LEU A 83 13.33 -8.85 11.35
C LEU A 83 12.24 -9.92 11.41
N VAL A 84 11.41 -9.98 10.37
CA VAL A 84 10.34 -10.97 10.23
C VAL A 84 10.81 -12.18 9.43
N SER A 85 11.50 -11.95 8.31
CA SER A 85 12.03 -13.01 7.45
C SER A 85 13.14 -12.49 6.56
N CYS A 86 13.95 -13.42 6.01
CA CYS A 86 15.05 -13.09 5.12
C CYS A 86 15.30 -14.18 4.06
N PRO A 87 14.33 -14.50 3.20
CA PRO A 87 14.54 -15.47 2.13
C PRO A 87 15.69 -15.05 1.20
N GLY A 88 16.44 -16.03 0.71
CA GLY A 88 17.68 -15.83 -0.04
C GLY A 88 18.95 -15.83 0.81
N ALA A 89 18.84 -15.69 2.13
CA ALA A 89 19.90 -15.95 3.09
C ALA A 89 19.75 -17.35 3.70
N PHE A 90 20.86 -18.01 4.01
CA PHE A 90 20.85 -19.28 4.74
C PHE A 90 20.68 -19.08 6.26
N ALA A 91 21.05 -17.91 6.76
CA ALA A 91 20.83 -17.45 8.14
C ALA A 91 20.83 -15.92 8.18
N CYS A 92 20.09 -15.36 9.14
CA CYS A 92 20.13 -13.92 9.41
C CYS A 92 20.44 -13.69 10.88
N ASP A 93 21.25 -12.66 11.14
CA ASP A 93 21.63 -12.25 12.48
C ASP A 93 21.63 -10.72 12.63
N MET A 94 21.77 -10.28 13.87
CA MET A 94 21.97 -8.88 14.23
C MET A 94 23.32 -8.74 14.91
N LEU A 95 24.13 -7.79 14.45
CA LEU A 95 25.40 -7.46 15.08
C LEU A 95 25.58 -5.95 15.20
N GLY A 96 25.70 -5.47 16.43
CA GLY A 96 25.76 -4.03 16.69
C GLY A 96 24.52 -3.32 16.17
N GLY A 97 24.68 -2.30 15.33
CA GLY A 97 23.58 -1.55 14.72
C GLY A 97 23.08 -2.09 13.38
N SER A 98 23.51 -3.29 12.97
CA SER A 98 23.22 -3.87 11.65
C SER A 98 22.35 -5.12 11.70
N ILE A 99 21.71 -5.42 10.56
CA ILE A 99 20.99 -6.67 10.28
C ILE A 99 21.65 -7.31 9.06
N ARG A 100 22.00 -8.61 9.16
CA ARG A 100 22.80 -9.29 8.16
C ARG A 100 22.13 -10.56 7.67
N GLY A 101 22.17 -10.79 6.36
CA GLY A 101 21.76 -12.03 5.72
C GLY A 101 22.96 -12.76 5.11
N GLY A 102 23.26 -13.96 5.59
CA GLY A 102 24.34 -14.79 5.07
C GLY A 102 24.02 -15.32 3.68
N VAL A 103 24.85 -15.01 2.70
CA VAL A 103 24.72 -15.46 1.31
C VAL A 103 25.76 -16.55 0.95
N GLY A 104 26.72 -16.80 1.85
CA GLY A 104 27.78 -17.78 1.66
C GLY A 104 28.80 -17.35 0.61
N THR A 105 29.35 -18.33 -0.09
CA THR A 105 30.36 -18.12 -1.13
C THR A 105 29.77 -17.42 -2.36
N VAL A 106 30.44 -16.37 -2.84
CA VAL A 106 30.08 -15.64 -4.07
C VAL A 106 31.27 -15.63 -5.01
N THR A 107 31.18 -16.41 -6.09
CA THR A 107 32.23 -16.51 -7.09
C THR A 107 32.34 -15.28 -7.98
N PRO A 108 33.45 -15.05 -8.68
CA PRO A 108 33.63 -13.92 -9.57
C PRO A 108 32.46 -13.69 -10.53
N GLY A 109 32.01 -12.47 -10.67
CA GLY A 109 30.91 -12.08 -11.56
C GLY A 109 29.51 -12.57 -11.16
N GLN A 110 29.35 -13.20 -9.99
CA GLN A 110 28.08 -13.69 -9.51
C GLN A 110 27.40 -12.72 -8.54
N SER A 111 26.07 -12.77 -8.53
CA SER A 111 25.22 -12.02 -7.60
C SER A 111 24.43 -12.97 -6.71
N LYS A 112 24.12 -12.49 -5.51
CA LYS A 112 23.15 -13.10 -4.58
C LYS A 112 22.17 -12.05 -4.12
N THR A 113 20.91 -12.46 -3.89
CA THR A 113 19.85 -11.55 -3.44
C THR A 113 19.23 -12.07 -2.17
N VAL A 114 19.05 -11.18 -1.19
CA VAL A 114 18.30 -11.41 0.05
C VAL A 114 17.11 -10.47 0.07
N LEU A 115 15.94 -11.00 0.38
CA LEU A 115 14.73 -10.23 0.59
C LEU A 115 14.44 -10.17 2.10
N PHE A 116 14.83 -9.10 2.74
CA PHE A 116 14.47 -8.85 4.13
C PHE A 116 13.04 -8.37 4.23
N THR A 117 12.27 -8.96 5.14
CA THR A 117 10.96 -8.42 5.57
C THR A 117 11.12 -7.92 6.99
N PHE A 118 10.77 -6.66 7.20
CA PHE A 118 10.84 -5.99 8.49
C PHE A 118 9.46 -5.57 8.96
N ARG A 119 9.29 -5.49 10.30
CA ARG A 119 8.19 -4.79 10.95
C ARG A 119 8.75 -3.58 11.68
N VAL A 120 8.18 -2.41 11.45
CA VAL A 120 8.55 -1.20 12.21
C VAL A 120 8.05 -1.36 13.65
N LYS A 121 8.93 -1.13 14.62
CA LYS A 121 8.58 -1.22 16.05
C LYS A 121 7.53 -0.19 16.42
N ASP A 122 6.70 -0.50 17.41
CA ASP A 122 5.60 0.37 17.85
C ASP A 122 6.12 1.67 18.52
N ASP A 123 7.33 1.65 19.03
CA ASP A 123 8.05 2.76 19.67
C ASP A 123 9.15 3.37 18.77
N ALA A 124 9.32 2.91 17.53
CA ALA A 124 10.32 3.44 16.61
C ALA A 124 10.23 4.97 16.48
N PRO A 125 11.35 5.71 16.43
CA PRO A 125 11.32 7.14 16.20
C PRO A 125 10.63 7.47 14.86
N LEU A 126 9.84 8.56 14.85
CA LEU A 126 9.20 9.07 13.63
C LEU A 126 10.19 9.88 12.81
N GLY A 127 10.03 9.85 11.49
CA GLY A 127 10.84 10.63 10.57
C GLY A 127 11.58 9.76 9.56
N ASN A 128 12.60 10.34 8.95
CA ASN A 128 13.36 9.71 7.87
C ASN A 128 14.54 8.93 8.43
N VAL A 129 14.72 7.73 7.93
CA VAL A 129 15.87 6.86 8.19
C VAL A 129 16.52 6.55 6.85
N THR A 130 17.71 7.06 6.60
CA THR A 130 18.50 6.64 5.44
C THR A 130 19.03 5.25 5.71
N LEU A 131 18.64 4.27 4.90
CA LEU A 131 19.21 2.94 4.96
C LEU A 131 20.62 2.98 4.37
N GLN A 132 21.52 2.26 4.99
CA GLN A 132 22.85 1.99 4.43
C GLN A 132 23.01 0.51 4.20
N HIS A 133 23.83 0.15 3.24
CA HIS A 133 24.05 -1.24 2.89
C HIS A 133 25.50 -1.52 2.55
N GLN A 134 25.92 -2.76 2.79
CA GLN A 134 27.27 -3.21 2.56
C GLN A 134 27.27 -4.68 2.12
N PHE A 135 28.22 -5.07 1.28
CA PHE A 135 28.58 -6.46 1.06
C PHE A 135 29.88 -6.77 1.80
N VAL A 136 29.85 -7.74 2.70
CA VAL A 136 30.98 -8.16 3.53
C VAL A 136 31.18 -9.67 3.38
N GLY A 137 32.41 -10.11 3.40
CA GLY A 137 32.83 -11.52 3.48
C GLY A 137 33.99 -11.71 4.45
N ASP A 138 34.37 -12.94 4.71
CA ASP A 138 35.49 -13.24 5.62
C ASP A 138 36.81 -12.72 5.09
N ASN A 139 36.96 -12.65 3.77
CA ASN A 139 38.11 -12.14 3.03
C ASN A 139 37.83 -10.87 2.23
N TYR A 140 36.69 -10.22 2.47
CA TYR A 140 36.20 -9.09 1.67
C TYR A 140 35.41 -8.09 2.51
N SER A 141 35.73 -6.81 2.33
CA SER A 141 34.92 -5.73 2.90
C SER A 141 34.87 -4.58 1.89
N PHE A 142 33.68 -4.15 1.53
CA PHE A 142 33.48 -3.00 0.68
C PHE A 142 33.00 -1.81 1.53
N GLU A 143 32.99 -0.61 0.95
CA GLU A 143 32.49 0.57 1.64
C GLU A 143 31.00 0.46 1.94
N ILE A 144 30.55 1.17 2.97
CA ILE A 144 29.13 1.31 3.29
C ILE A 144 28.53 2.36 2.34
N LEU A 145 27.52 1.95 1.60
CA LEU A 145 26.82 2.79 0.63
C LEU A 145 25.52 3.34 1.22
N ASP A 146 25.23 4.59 0.92
CA ASP A 146 23.92 5.17 1.23
C ASP A 146 22.85 4.59 0.28
N GLY A 147 21.73 4.17 0.83
CA GLY A 147 20.60 3.58 0.14
C GLY A 147 19.36 4.46 0.21
N PRO A 148 18.18 3.90 -0.08
CA PRO A 148 16.91 4.61 -0.02
C PRO A 148 16.57 5.12 1.38
N VAL A 149 15.77 6.19 1.42
CA VAL A 149 15.20 6.73 2.65
C VAL A 149 13.89 5.99 2.96
N LEU A 150 13.79 5.47 4.18
CA LEU A 150 12.56 4.96 4.77
C LEU A 150 11.93 6.06 5.63
N THR A 151 10.68 6.42 5.37
CA THR A 151 9.92 7.35 6.21
C THR A 151 9.05 6.57 7.19
N VAL A 152 9.36 6.67 8.48
CA VAL A 152 8.56 6.09 9.56
C VAL A 152 7.52 7.09 10.02
N THR A 153 6.25 6.71 9.95
CA THR A 153 5.11 7.52 10.40
C THR A 153 4.45 6.92 11.63
N GLY A 154 3.67 7.74 12.36
CA GLY A 154 2.87 7.26 13.49
C GLY A 154 1.88 6.18 13.04
N ALA A 155 1.53 5.26 13.93
CA ALA A 155 0.42 4.35 13.69
C ALA A 155 -0.84 5.17 13.42
N GLN A 156 -1.63 4.77 12.42
CA GLN A 156 -2.91 5.42 12.18
C GLN A 156 -3.83 5.13 13.37
N SER A 157 -4.29 6.18 14.03
CA SER A 157 -5.25 6.01 15.13
C SER A 157 -6.53 5.38 14.62
N ALA A 158 -7.09 4.44 15.37
CA ALA A 158 -8.36 3.83 15.06
C ALA A 158 -9.49 4.87 15.08
N ALA A 159 -10.50 4.66 14.25
CA ALA A 159 -11.77 5.39 14.35
C ALA A 159 -12.74 4.63 15.27
N ASP A 160 -13.82 5.29 15.69
CA ASP A 160 -14.97 4.69 16.39
C ASP A 160 -16.24 5.26 15.72
N LEU A 161 -16.82 4.50 14.78
CA LEU A 161 -17.83 4.97 13.85
C LEU A 161 -19.23 4.53 14.30
N GLY A 162 -19.80 5.26 15.25
CA GLY A 162 -21.16 5.03 15.70
C GLY A 162 -22.20 5.37 14.62
N VAL A 163 -23.12 4.44 14.37
CA VAL A 163 -24.23 4.60 13.41
C VAL A 163 -25.53 4.82 14.15
N THR A 164 -26.32 5.79 13.71
CA THR A 164 -27.73 5.95 14.14
C THR A 164 -28.65 6.01 12.93
N LEU A 165 -29.87 5.52 13.08
CA LEU A 165 -30.89 5.49 12.03
C LEU A 165 -32.18 6.04 12.59
N THR A 166 -32.71 7.11 11.98
CA THR A 166 -34.04 7.67 12.31
C THR A 166 -34.94 7.62 11.09
N ALA A 167 -36.22 7.43 11.34
CA ALA A 167 -37.23 7.39 10.31
C ALA A 167 -38.24 8.53 10.56
N SER A 168 -38.61 9.25 9.51
CA SER A 168 -39.60 10.35 9.56
C SER A 168 -40.60 10.17 8.43
N PRO A 169 -41.91 9.98 8.74
CA PRO A 169 -42.93 9.95 7.73
C PRO A 169 -42.99 11.27 6.95
N ARG A 170 -43.15 11.19 5.63
CA ARG A 170 -43.24 12.37 4.76
C ARG A 170 -44.73 12.71 4.48
N GLY A 171 -45.31 13.54 5.37
CA GLY A 171 -46.66 14.02 5.25
C GLY A 171 -47.68 13.26 6.11
N ILE A 172 -48.94 13.68 6.04
CA ILE A 172 -50.07 13.07 6.73
C ILE A 172 -50.68 12.04 5.77
N LEU A 173 -50.98 10.85 6.25
CA LEU A 173 -51.52 9.75 5.41
C LEU A 173 -50.61 9.39 4.23
N THR A 174 -49.31 9.14 4.51
CA THR A 174 -48.34 8.85 3.49
C THR A 174 -47.74 7.46 3.66
N SER A 175 -47.48 6.82 2.53
CA SER A 175 -46.67 5.59 2.46
C SER A 175 -45.15 5.87 2.42
N ALA A 176 -44.75 7.15 2.35
CA ALA A 176 -43.34 7.55 2.19
C ALA A 176 -42.69 7.88 3.54
N VAL A 177 -41.49 7.38 3.74
CA VAL A 177 -40.64 7.63 4.91
C VAL A 177 -39.27 8.09 4.44
N GLU A 178 -38.75 9.13 5.09
CA GLU A 178 -37.33 9.52 4.97
C GLU A 178 -36.55 8.90 6.09
N TYR A 179 -35.54 8.13 5.75
CA TYR A 179 -34.51 7.66 6.67
C TYR A 179 -33.32 8.61 6.70
N THR A 180 -32.88 8.94 7.89
CA THR A 180 -31.62 9.67 8.12
C THR A 180 -30.64 8.74 8.81
N VAL A 181 -29.55 8.44 8.10
CA VAL A 181 -28.37 7.76 8.65
C VAL A 181 -27.44 8.83 9.14
N LYS A 182 -27.05 8.81 10.42
CA LYS A 182 -25.99 9.65 10.97
C LYS A 182 -24.84 8.75 11.39
N VAL A 183 -23.62 9.10 10.97
CA VAL A 183 -22.38 8.46 11.40
C VAL A 183 -21.61 9.48 12.22
N THR A 184 -21.14 9.07 13.40
CA THR A 184 -20.30 9.87 14.27
C THR A 184 -18.97 9.16 14.49
N ASN A 185 -17.85 9.87 14.32
CA ASN A 185 -16.54 9.34 14.66
C ASN A 185 -16.12 9.80 16.05
N SER A 186 -16.23 8.92 17.05
CA SER A 186 -15.81 9.17 18.45
C SER A 186 -14.35 8.77 18.70
N GLY A 187 -13.71 8.12 17.73
CA GLY A 187 -12.31 7.69 17.83
C GLY A 187 -11.31 8.82 17.52
N PRO A 188 -10.04 8.63 17.86
CA PRO A 188 -9.00 9.63 17.62
C PRO A 188 -8.57 9.72 16.15
N GLY A 189 -8.76 8.67 15.34
CA GLY A 189 -8.35 8.62 13.94
C GLY A 189 -9.38 9.19 12.98
N THR A 190 -8.92 9.89 11.92
CA THR A 190 -9.79 10.27 10.81
C THR A 190 -10.11 9.04 9.96
N ALA A 191 -11.40 8.78 9.72
CA ALA A 191 -11.86 7.73 8.81
C ALA A 191 -12.20 8.31 7.44
N SER A 192 -11.92 7.57 6.37
CA SER A 192 -12.31 7.92 5.01
C SER A 192 -12.87 6.69 4.27
N GLY A 193 -13.56 6.93 3.16
CA GLY A 193 -14.20 5.85 2.40
C GLY A 193 -15.22 5.06 3.21
N ILE A 194 -16.01 5.76 4.03
CA ILE A 194 -16.96 5.16 4.95
C ILE A 194 -18.20 4.75 4.18
N ARG A 195 -18.64 3.50 4.35
CA ARG A 195 -19.91 2.99 3.80
C ARG A 195 -20.81 2.45 4.89
N VAL A 196 -22.05 2.88 4.86
CA VAL A 196 -23.15 2.32 5.65
C VAL A 196 -24.15 1.67 4.71
N ALA A 197 -24.40 0.37 4.89
CA ALA A 197 -25.40 -0.38 4.17
C ALA A 197 -26.67 -0.47 5.00
N SER A 198 -27.77 0.04 4.47
CA SER A 198 -29.10 -0.02 5.11
C SER A 198 -29.95 -1.07 4.42
N THR A 199 -30.34 -2.13 5.16
CA THR A 199 -31.26 -3.16 4.67
C THR A 199 -32.70 -2.75 4.97
N LEU A 200 -33.46 -2.54 3.92
CA LEU A 200 -34.87 -2.14 4.01
C LEU A 200 -35.76 -3.28 4.55
N GLY A 201 -36.66 -2.91 5.43
CA GLY A 201 -37.73 -3.83 5.92
C GLY A 201 -38.59 -4.39 4.81
N ASN A 202 -39.25 -5.54 5.08
CA ASN A 202 -40.14 -6.15 4.12
C ASN A 202 -41.30 -5.20 3.74
N GLY A 203 -41.64 -5.18 2.46
CA GLY A 203 -42.65 -4.28 1.94
C GLY A 203 -42.21 -2.85 1.65
N LEU A 204 -40.99 -2.45 2.05
CA LEU A 204 -40.40 -1.16 1.68
C LEU A 204 -39.64 -1.27 0.35
N ARG A 205 -39.67 -0.18 -0.42
CA ARG A 205 -38.88 0.00 -1.65
C ARG A 205 -38.20 1.36 -1.63
N PHE A 206 -36.99 1.43 -2.12
CA PHE A 206 -36.24 2.67 -2.30
C PHE A 206 -36.92 3.56 -3.35
N THR A 207 -37.05 4.85 -3.07
CA THR A 207 -37.68 5.82 -3.98
C THR A 207 -36.73 6.94 -4.41
N GLY A 208 -35.63 7.17 -3.70
CA GLY A 208 -34.64 8.14 -4.11
C GLY A 208 -33.73 8.63 -2.96
N SER A 209 -32.61 9.18 -3.34
CA SER A 209 -31.62 9.86 -2.48
C SER A 209 -30.71 10.72 -3.34
N SER A 210 -30.15 11.79 -2.74
CA SER A 210 -29.07 12.58 -3.32
C SER A 210 -27.68 12.12 -2.85
N THR A 211 -27.62 11.30 -1.80
CA THR A 211 -26.37 10.93 -1.11
C THR A 211 -26.19 9.42 -0.96
N CYS A 212 -27.21 8.63 -1.25
CA CYS A 212 -27.16 7.17 -1.16
C CYS A 212 -27.58 6.53 -2.49
N SER A 213 -27.12 5.32 -2.73
CA SER A 213 -27.43 4.52 -3.91
C SER A 213 -28.12 3.21 -3.51
N ASN A 214 -29.00 2.71 -4.39
CA ASN A 214 -29.61 1.39 -4.22
C ASN A 214 -29.25 0.52 -5.43
N PRO A 215 -28.44 -0.54 -5.26
CA PRO A 215 -28.17 -1.48 -6.33
C PRO A 215 -29.46 -2.14 -6.83
N SER A 216 -29.66 -2.18 -8.16
CA SER A 216 -30.86 -2.69 -8.80
C SER A 216 -31.26 -4.08 -8.29
N GLY A 217 -32.57 -4.25 -7.97
CA GLY A 217 -33.11 -5.52 -7.50
C GLY A 217 -32.80 -5.89 -6.06
N THR A 218 -32.15 -5.01 -5.29
CA THR A 218 -31.80 -5.28 -3.89
C THR A 218 -32.66 -4.48 -2.91
N LYS A 219 -32.66 -4.94 -1.65
CA LYS A 219 -33.23 -4.17 -0.51
C LYS A 219 -32.15 -3.38 0.25
N VAL A 220 -30.94 -3.27 -0.32
CA VAL A 220 -29.81 -2.59 0.32
C VAL A 220 -29.68 -1.18 -0.25
N VAL A 221 -29.57 -0.20 0.63
CA VAL A 221 -29.25 1.18 0.30
C VAL A 221 -27.87 1.49 0.87
N ASN A 222 -26.92 1.84 0.01
CA ASN A 222 -25.56 2.19 0.38
C ASN A 222 -25.42 3.71 0.49
N CYS A 223 -24.98 4.19 1.63
CA CYS A 223 -24.66 5.58 1.88
C CYS A 223 -23.14 5.72 2.07
N ASP A 224 -22.51 6.50 1.20
CA ASP A 224 -21.07 6.71 1.20
C ASP A 224 -20.74 8.10 1.77
N ILE A 225 -19.80 8.15 2.71
CA ILE A 225 -19.29 9.36 3.34
C ILE A 225 -17.78 9.43 3.08
N SER A 226 -17.33 10.53 2.48
CA SER A 226 -15.94 10.66 2.03
C SER A 226 -14.94 10.64 3.17
N SER A 227 -15.19 11.39 4.24
CA SER A 227 -14.29 11.47 5.38
C SER A 227 -15.00 11.98 6.63
N LEU A 228 -14.56 11.50 7.82
CA LEU A 228 -14.96 12.00 9.14
C LEU A 228 -13.72 12.15 10.02
N ALA A 229 -13.41 13.37 10.40
CA ALA A 229 -12.41 13.66 11.41
C ALA A 229 -12.89 13.20 12.81
N SER A 230 -11.96 13.08 13.75
CA SER A 230 -12.26 12.82 15.16
C SER A 230 -13.30 13.83 15.70
N GLY A 231 -14.27 13.33 16.44
CA GLY A 231 -15.33 14.14 17.06
C GLY A 231 -16.39 14.68 16.10
N THR A 232 -16.32 14.39 14.79
CA THR A 232 -17.26 14.90 13.80
C THR A 232 -18.34 13.89 13.42
N SER A 233 -19.44 14.39 12.81
CA SER A 233 -20.53 13.57 12.32
C SER A 233 -20.91 13.98 10.91
N ALA A 234 -21.43 13.03 10.12
CA ALA A 234 -22.07 13.28 8.84
C ALA A 234 -23.43 12.58 8.79
N THR A 235 -24.31 13.11 7.94
CA THR A 235 -25.64 12.54 7.71
C THR A 235 -25.86 12.27 6.24
N ALA A 236 -26.51 11.14 5.97
CA ALA A 236 -27.01 10.80 4.64
C ALA A 236 -28.50 10.47 4.74
N LYS A 237 -29.27 10.81 3.72
CA LYS A 237 -30.71 10.63 3.72
C LYS A 237 -31.19 9.86 2.50
N PHE A 238 -32.17 9.00 2.69
CA PHE A 238 -32.84 8.31 1.59
C PHE A 238 -34.32 8.16 1.87
N SER A 239 -35.12 8.13 0.81
CA SER A 239 -36.55 7.96 0.87
C SER A 239 -36.97 6.56 0.44
N VAL A 240 -37.99 6.06 1.12
CA VAL A 240 -38.63 4.78 0.80
C VAL A 240 -40.12 4.95 0.77
N ALA A 241 -40.81 4.03 0.09
CA ALA A 241 -42.27 3.93 0.15
C ALA A 241 -42.69 2.50 0.52
N ALA A 242 -43.81 2.38 1.24
CA ALA A 242 -44.45 1.09 1.45
C ALA A 242 -45.13 0.59 0.17
N GLY A 243 -45.01 -0.69 -0.11
CA GLY A 243 -45.84 -1.35 -1.13
C GLY A 243 -47.24 -1.61 -0.61
N LEU A 244 -48.18 -1.82 -1.54
CA LEU A 244 -49.63 -2.02 -1.22
C LEU A 244 -49.92 -3.16 -0.23
N LEU A 245 -49.03 -4.14 -0.14
CA LEU A 245 -49.16 -5.32 0.74
C LEU A 245 -48.34 -5.18 2.05
N ALA A 246 -47.75 -4.01 2.33
CA ALA A 246 -47.05 -3.82 3.56
C ALA A 246 -48.04 -3.70 4.73
N LEU A 247 -47.91 -4.59 5.72
CA LEU A 247 -48.73 -4.60 6.94
C LEU A 247 -47.86 -4.98 8.14
N GLY A 248 -48.11 -4.32 9.29
CA GLY A 248 -47.42 -4.57 10.54
C GLY A 248 -46.06 -3.91 10.63
N PRO A 249 -45.19 -4.37 11.53
CA PRO A 249 -43.88 -3.75 11.78
C PRO A 249 -42.91 -3.97 10.60
N VAL A 250 -42.33 -2.86 10.12
CA VAL A 250 -41.31 -2.86 9.07
C VAL A 250 -40.03 -2.30 9.65
N LYS A 251 -39.00 -3.17 9.86
CA LYS A 251 -37.72 -2.83 10.47
C LYS A 251 -36.66 -2.60 9.40
N THR A 252 -36.07 -1.42 9.37
CA THR A 252 -34.90 -1.12 8.55
C THR A 252 -33.68 -1.12 9.46
N THR A 253 -32.57 -1.73 9.01
CA THR A 253 -31.31 -1.82 9.77
C THR A 253 -30.19 -1.22 8.95
N ALA A 254 -29.48 -0.25 9.52
CA ALA A 254 -28.26 0.33 8.98
C ALA A 254 -27.05 -0.26 9.67
N LYS A 255 -26.05 -0.67 8.91
CA LYS A 255 -24.79 -1.26 9.40
C LYS A 255 -23.59 -0.61 8.73
N PHE A 256 -22.61 -0.21 9.52
CA PHE A 256 -21.28 0.15 9.01
C PHE A 256 -20.62 -1.08 8.36
N THR A 257 -20.04 -0.91 7.18
CA THR A 257 -19.47 -2.02 6.40
C THR A 257 -18.04 -1.79 5.93
N GLN A 258 -17.59 -0.53 5.83
CA GLN A 258 -16.29 -0.21 5.29
C GLN A 258 -15.76 1.14 5.77
N SER A 259 -14.45 1.22 6.05
CA SER A 259 -13.67 2.47 6.14
C SER A 259 -12.19 2.20 5.86
N SER A 260 -11.40 3.26 5.70
CA SER A 260 -9.95 3.20 5.52
C SER A 260 -9.18 2.82 6.78
N VAL A 261 -9.78 2.94 7.95
CA VAL A 261 -9.18 2.61 9.25
C VAL A 261 -10.05 1.61 10.00
N ALA A 262 -9.41 0.86 10.88
CA ALA A 262 -10.12 -0.09 11.73
C ALA A 262 -11.04 0.63 12.71
N ASP A 263 -12.21 0.05 12.94
CA ASP A 263 -13.13 0.39 14.00
C ASP A 263 -13.20 -0.79 14.98
N PRO A 264 -12.57 -0.67 16.15
CA PRO A 264 -12.55 -1.74 17.15
C PRO A 264 -13.86 -1.87 17.93
N ASN A 265 -14.76 -0.86 17.89
CA ASN A 265 -16.01 -0.83 18.62
C ASN A 265 -17.19 -1.31 17.78
N ALA A 266 -17.32 -2.59 17.55
CA ALA A 266 -18.42 -3.15 16.75
C ALA A 266 -19.81 -2.98 17.37
N ALA A 267 -19.91 -2.58 18.66
CA ALA A 267 -21.17 -2.49 19.37
C ALA A 267 -22.07 -1.34 18.89
N ASN A 268 -21.48 -0.24 18.39
CA ASN A 268 -22.19 0.94 17.89
C ASN A 268 -22.28 0.99 16.35
N ASN A 269 -21.79 -0.02 15.65
CA ASN A 269 -21.73 -0.10 14.18
C ASN A 269 -23.06 -0.47 13.52
N THR A 270 -24.14 -0.65 14.29
CA THR A 270 -25.44 -1.06 13.77
C THR A 270 -26.55 -0.31 14.49
N ALA A 271 -27.50 0.20 13.71
CA ALA A 271 -28.71 0.83 14.21
C ALA A 271 -29.95 0.30 13.47
N SER A 272 -31.10 0.35 14.12
CA SER A 272 -32.36 -0.05 13.51
C SER A 272 -33.45 0.97 13.82
N SER A 273 -34.40 1.11 12.89
CA SER A 273 -35.61 1.86 13.08
C SER A 273 -36.80 1.02 12.62
N THR A 274 -37.85 0.99 13.41
CA THR A 274 -39.09 0.23 13.13
C THR A 274 -40.22 1.18 12.94
N CYS A 275 -40.89 1.09 11.79
CA CYS A 275 -42.16 1.76 11.50
C CYS A 275 -43.26 0.71 11.45
N THR A 276 -44.51 1.14 11.56
CA THR A 276 -45.65 0.26 11.43
C THR A 276 -46.45 0.65 10.18
N ALA A 277 -46.62 -0.29 9.28
CA ALA A 277 -47.51 -0.17 8.14
C ALA A 277 -48.92 -0.54 8.60
N ILE A 278 -49.81 0.44 8.69
CA ILE A 278 -51.21 0.24 9.04
C ILE A 278 -51.97 -0.22 7.80
N THR A 279 -51.64 0.36 6.67
CA THR A 279 -52.04 -0.05 5.30
C THR A 279 -50.89 0.25 4.36
N GLY A 280 -50.94 -0.25 3.13
CA GLY A 280 -49.99 0.13 2.08
C GLY A 280 -49.92 1.63 1.77
N LEU A 281 -50.79 2.43 2.36
CA LEU A 281 -50.87 3.89 2.18
C LEU A 281 -50.52 4.67 3.44
N LEU A 282 -50.34 4.02 4.58
CA LEU A 282 -50.08 4.70 5.87
C LEU A 282 -48.95 4.00 6.65
N LEU A 283 -47.88 4.72 6.84
CA LEU A 283 -46.77 4.37 7.72
C LEU A 283 -46.68 5.32 8.91
N THR A 284 -46.49 4.75 10.08
CA THR A 284 -46.15 5.50 11.32
C THR A 284 -44.82 5.05 11.85
N CYS A 285 -43.97 5.97 12.31
CA CYS A 285 -42.62 5.68 12.86
C CYS A 285 -42.47 6.31 14.24
#